data_5971e8f3dd8565617085bb0645b3b504
#
_entry.id   5971e8f3dd8565617085bb0645b3b504
#
_cell.length_a   1.000
_cell.length_b   1.000
_cell.length_c   1.000
_cell.angle_alpha   90.00
_cell.angle_beta   90.00
_cell.angle_gamma   90.00
#
_symmetry.space_group_name_H-M   'P 1'
#
loop_
_entity.id
_entity.type
_entity.pdbx_description
1 polymer ?
#
loop_
_entity_poly.entity_id
_entity_poly.type
_entity_poly.pdbx_seq_one_letter_code
_entity_poly.pdbx_strand_id
1 'polypeptide(L)'
;FSKTVSRLTEQLSEAPLDASGAVEGQSVHITKARDGRTPQDLRLLLADISDYSLSGYQVPVSFQTVPAKALTAQQLHDQLHGEVRNASYDSATDSIVPEQLGADFDIAAVQKAMDEAAPGETLTVKADIQQPEVTAADLKAVLFRDVLGEAKTHVSGSAGRIGNVKLSAQIINGLVLNSGETFSYNGSVGKRTADRGFKPAPAYVKGETVDEIGGGICQTSSTLY
;
A
#
# COMPACT_ATOMS: atom_id res chain seq x y z
N PHE A 1 -31.59 -12.65 29.39
CA PHE A 1 -31.30 -11.25 29.78
C PHE A 1 -30.03 -10.71 29.08
N SER A 2 -28.86 -11.33 29.26
CA SER A 2 -27.60 -10.86 28.61
C SER A 2 -27.69 -10.78 27.09
N LYS A 3 -28.26 -11.77 26.42
CA LYS A 3 -28.46 -11.77 24.95
C LYS A 3 -29.39 -10.65 24.48
N THR A 4 -30.41 -10.31 25.28
CA THR A 4 -31.32 -9.20 24.98
C THR A 4 -30.65 -7.87 25.09
N VAL A 5 -29.84 -7.66 26.16
CA VAL A 5 -29.04 -6.45 26.35
C VAL A 5 -28.08 -6.26 25.17
N SER A 6 -27.31 -7.31 24.79
CA SER A 6 -26.37 -7.22 23.66
C SER A 6 -27.08 -6.87 22.34
N ARG A 7 -28.19 -7.51 22.04
CA ARG A 7 -28.98 -7.23 20.83
C ARG A 7 -29.51 -5.81 20.79
N LEU A 8 -30.05 -5.31 21.90
CA LEU A 8 -30.56 -3.94 21.98
C LEU A 8 -29.43 -2.91 21.91
N THR A 9 -28.28 -3.19 22.54
CA THR A 9 -27.10 -2.33 22.44
C THR A 9 -26.67 -2.21 20.97
N GLU A 10 -26.58 -3.31 20.25
CA GLU A 10 -26.22 -3.32 18.84
C GLU A 10 -27.24 -2.58 17.97
N GLN A 11 -28.53 -2.79 18.20
CA GLN A 11 -29.61 -2.13 17.44
C GLN A 11 -29.72 -0.63 17.69
N LEU A 12 -29.40 -0.17 18.89
CA LEU A 12 -29.49 1.25 19.29
C LEU A 12 -28.17 2.02 19.11
N SER A 13 -27.07 1.32 18.92
CA SER A 13 -25.76 1.95 18.67
C SER A 13 -25.65 2.42 17.22
N GLU A 14 -25.07 3.59 17.04
CA GLU A 14 -24.65 4.11 15.75
C GLU A 14 -23.12 4.25 15.77
N ALA A 15 -22.46 3.62 14.82
CA ALA A 15 -21.00 3.75 14.69
C ALA A 15 -20.62 5.18 14.28
N PRO A 16 -19.51 5.73 14.78
CA PRO A 16 -18.99 6.98 14.28
C PRO A 16 -18.56 6.84 12.82
N LEU A 17 -18.72 7.91 12.06
CA LEU A 17 -18.24 8.03 10.69
C LEU A 17 -17.11 9.05 10.68
N ASP A 18 -15.89 8.60 10.40
CA ASP A 18 -14.72 9.47 10.31
C ASP A 18 -14.79 10.35 9.06
N ALA A 19 -14.21 11.55 9.14
CA ALA A 19 -14.04 12.38 7.97
C ALA A 19 -13.06 11.72 7.00
N SER A 20 -13.38 11.80 5.70
CA SER A 20 -12.57 11.25 4.63
C SER A 20 -12.65 12.08 3.38
N GLY A 21 -11.63 11.97 2.52
CA GLY A 21 -11.61 12.53 1.18
C GLY A 21 -11.15 11.49 0.17
N ALA A 22 -11.78 11.47 -1.00
CA ALA A 22 -11.41 10.60 -2.11
C ALA A 22 -11.47 11.35 -3.43
N VAL A 23 -10.54 11.05 -4.34
CA VAL A 23 -10.55 11.59 -5.71
C VAL A 23 -11.38 10.65 -6.59
N GLU A 24 -12.40 11.20 -7.26
CA GLU A 24 -13.21 10.48 -8.23
C GLU A 24 -13.35 11.32 -9.52
N GLY A 25 -12.74 10.83 -10.61
CA GLY A 25 -12.74 11.53 -11.88
C GLY A 25 -12.04 12.90 -11.80
N GLN A 26 -12.79 13.98 -11.94
CA GLN A 26 -12.29 15.37 -11.87
C GLN A 26 -12.79 16.11 -10.62
N SER A 27 -13.15 15.38 -9.59
CA SER A 27 -13.70 15.93 -8.36
C SER A 27 -13.14 15.24 -7.15
N VAL A 28 -13.19 15.90 -6.02
CA VAL A 28 -12.91 15.34 -4.71
C VAL A 28 -14.23 15.19 -3.95
N HIS A 29 -14.48 14.00 -3.44
CA HIS A 29 -15.60 13.70 -2.56
C HIS A 29 -15.12 13.75 -1.12
N ILE A 30 -15.67 14.66 -0.33
CA ILE A 30 -15.31 14.87 1.08
C ILE A 30 -16.49 14.52 1.95
N THR A 31 -16.32 13.54 2.83
CA THR A 31 -17.35 13.17 3.82
C THR A 31 -17.03 13.83 5.16
N LYS A 32 -17.98 14.61 5.69
CA LYS A 32 -17.88 15.23 7.01
C LYS A 32 -18.03 14.17 8.09
N ALA A 33 -17.22 14.25 9.15
CA ALA A 33 -17.35 13.38 10.30
C ALA A 33 -18.74 13.45 10.92
N ARG A 34 -19.20 12.32 11.43
CA ARG A 34 -20.41 12.22 12.25
C ARG A 34 -20.13 11.35 13.45
N ASP A 35 -20.33 11.90 14.64
CA ASP A 35 -20.23 11.14 15.87
C ASP A 35 -21.21 9.97 15.89
N GLY A 36 -20.77 8.88 16.46
CA GLY A 36 -21.61 7.75 16.80
C GLY A 36 -22.24 7.90 18.17
N ARG A 37 -23.08 6.96 18.51
CA ARG A 37 -23.67 6.89 19.86
C ARG A 37 -23.86 5.44 20.30
N THR A 38 -23.75 5.23 21.61
CA THR A 38 -24.04 3.91 22.22
C THR A 38 -24.93 4.12 23.46
N PRO A 39 -25.93 3.23 23.69
CA PRO A 39 -26.80 3.38 24.86
C PRO A 39 -26.01 3.16 26.14
N GLN A 40 -26.29 4.01 27.13
CA GLN A 40 -25.77 3.88 28.50
C GLN A 40 -26.74 3.10 29.36
N ASP A 41 -26.20 2.40 30.35
CA ASP A 41 -26.94 1.76 31.44
C ASP A 41 -28.14 0.89 31.02
N LEU A 42 -28.12 0.41 29.76
CA LEU A 42 -29.22 -0.39 29.21
C LEU A 42 -29.49 -1.66 30.06
N ARG A 43 -28.44 -2.20 30.70
CA ARG A 43 -28.56 -3.35 31.59
C ARG A 43 -29.33 -3.01 32.87
N LEU A 44 -29.07 -1.86 33.47
CA LEU A 44 -29.78 -1.37 34.68
C LEU A 44 -31.21 -1.03 34.31
N LEU A 45 -31.40 -0.31 33.23
CA LEU A 45 -32.73 0.06 32.75
C LEU A 45 -33.62 -1.16 32.49
N LEU A 46 -33.11 -2.22 31.85
CA LEU A 46 -33.87 -3.45 31.58
C LEU A 46 -34.11 -4.28 32.87
N ALA A 47 -33.23 -4.20 33.86
CA ALA A 47 -33.44 -4.82 35.15
C ALA A 47 -34.62 -4.16 35.91
N ASP A 48 -34.64 -2.82 35.93
CA ASP A 48 -35.71 -2.07 36.57
C ASP A 48 -37.06 -2.30 35.90
N ILE A 49 -37.11 -2.42 34.57
CA ILE A 49 -38.35 -2.69 33.81
C ILE A 49 -38.86 -4.12 34.03
N SER A 50 -37.98 -5.09 34.30
CA SER A 50 -38.40 -6.49 34.44
C SER A 50 -39.31 -6.73 35.65
N ASP A 51 -39.28 -5.84 36.62
CA ASP A 51 -40.13 -5.92 37.81
C ASP A 51 -41.53 -5.30 37.63
N TYR A 52 -41.76 -4.63 36.49
CA TYR A 52 -43.05 -3.98 36.22
C TYR A 52 -43.71 -4.55 34.94
N SER A 53 -44.94 -5.01 35.05
CA SER A 53 -45.75 -5.38 33.91
C SER A 53 -46.27 -4.12 33.20
N LEU A 54 -45.40 -3.46 32.45
CA LEU A 54 -45.68 -2.18 31.80
C LEU A 54 -45.96 -2.39 30.30
N SER A 55 -47.20 -2.52 29.93
CA SER A 55 -47.63 -2.42 28.52
C SER A 55 -47.89 -0.94 28.17
N GLY A 56 -47.18 -0.43 27.13
CA GLY A 56 -47.39 0.91 26.59
C GLY A 56 -46.54 2.02 27.19
N TYR A 57 -45.55 1.71 28.05
CA TYR A 57 -44.60 2.71 28.58
C TYR A 57 -43.45 2.95 27.61
N GLN A 58 -43.14 4.24 27.38
CA GLN A 58 -41.90 4.66 26.70
C GLN A 58 -40.82 4.92 27.75
N VAL A 59 -39.71 4.19 27.64
CA VAL A 59 -38.60 4.35 28.55
C VAL A 59 -37.48 5.13 27.83
N PRO A 60 -37.08 6.29 28.36
CA PRO A 60 -36.00 7.08 27.76
C PRO A 60 -34.66 6.33 27.90
N VAL A 61 -33.92 6.20 26.82
CA VAL A 61 -32.57 5.64 26.81
C VAL A 61 -31.56 6.78 26.69
N SER A 62 -30.64 6.85 27.64
CA SER A 62 -29.50 7.77 27.55
C SER A 62 -28.43 7.20 26.63
N PHE A 63 -27.78 8.07 25.87
CA PHE A 63 -26.71 7.71 24.96
C PHE A 63 -25.39 8.39 25.33
N GLN A 64 -24.32 7.66 25.17
CA GLN A 64 -22.97 8.19 25.19
C GLN A 64 -22.52 8.44 23.75
N THR A 65 -21.97 9.63 23.50
CA THR A 65 -21.36 9.97 22.22
C THR A 65 -20.05 9.18 22.01
N VAL A 66 -19.90 8.59 20.85
CA VAL A 66 -18.65 7.97 20.39
C VAL A 66 -18.06 8.94 19.37
N PRO A 67 -16.96 9.64 19.69
CA PRO A 67 -16.43 10.68 18.83
C PRO A 67 -15.88 10.09 17.51
N ALA A 68 -16.20 10.74 16.40
CA ALA A 68 -15.59 10.50 15.12
C ALA A 68 -14.31 11.32 14.97
N LYS A 69 -13.40 10.86 14.11
CA LYS A 69 -12.22 11.61 13.73
C LYS A 69 -12.59 12.71 12.73
N ALA A 70 -12.64 13.94 13.21
CA ALA A 70 -12.80 15.10 12.34
C ALA A 70 -11.48 15.44 11.64
N LEU A 71 -11.57 15.95 10.41
CA LEU A 71 -10.45 16.50 9.64
C LEU A 71 -10.84 17.91 9.17
N THR A 72 -9.87 18.81 9.13
CA THR A 72 -10.03 20.12 8.48
C THR A 72 -9.83 20.01 6.98
N ALA A 73 -10.31 21.01 6.21
CA ALA A 73 -10.05 21.08 4.77
C ALA A 73 -8.54 21.10 4.47
N GLN A 74 -7.72 21.75 5.31
CA GLN A 74 -6.26 21.73 5.18
C GLN A 74 -5.69 20.31 5.33
N GLN A 75 -6.11 19.57 6.35
CA GLN A 75 -5.64 18.19 6.56
C GLN A 75 -6.07 17.25 5.43
N LEU A 76 -7.27 17.43 4.90
CA LEU A 76 -7.73 16.67 3.73
C LEU A 76 -6.94 17.05 2.48
N HIS A 77 -6.68 18.35 2.27
CA HIS A 77 -5.84 18.83 1.18
C HIS A 77 -4.43 18.22 1.27
N ASP A 78 -3.78 18.27 2.44
CA ASP A 78 -2.45 17.72 2.65
C ASP A 78 -2.38 16.20 2.37
N GLN A 79 -3.46 15.46 2.63
CA GLN A 79 -3.57 14.04 2.32
C GLN A 79 -3.76 13.77 0.82
N LEU A 80 -4.51 14.63 0.12
CA LEU A 80 -4.91 14.45 -1.28
C LEU A 80 -3.97 15.16 -2.27
N HIS A 81 -3.28 16.22 -1.83
CA HIS A 81 -2.28 16.97 -2.60
C HIS A 81 -0.90 16.27 -2.62
N GLY A 82 -0.83 15.00 -2.22
CA GLY A 82 0.40 14.22 -2.22
C GLY A 82 1.08 14.21 -3.59
N GLU A 83 2.36 13.82 -3.60
CA GLU A 83 3.12 13.65 -4.84
C GLU A 83 2.41 12.69 -5.79
N VAL A 84 2.15 13.15 -7.02
CA VAL A 84 1.68 12.29 -8.11
C VAL A 84 2.69 11.18 -8.30
N ARG A 85 2.25 9.93 -8.23
CA ARG A 85 3.12 8.77 -8.43
C ARG A 85 2.57 7.86 -9.51
N ASN A 86 3.45 7.44 -10.41
CA ASN A 86 3.15 6.44 -11.39
C ASN A 86 2.85 5.08 -10.73
N ALA A 87 2.02 4.28 -11.38
CA ALA A 87 1.89 2.88 -11.03
C ALA A 87 3.25 2.18 -11.14
N SER A 88 3.52 1.23 -10.27
CA SER A 88 4.76 0.46 -10.23
C SER A 88 4.47 -1.02 -9.99
N TYR A 89 5.45 -1.86 -10.31
CA TYR A 89 5.37 -3.29 -10.00
C TYR A 89 6.14 -3.58 -8.71
N ASP A 90 5.50 -4.25 -7.77
CA ASP A 90 6.14 -4.74 -6.55
C ASP A 90 6.51 -6.21 -6.72
N SER A 91 7.81 -6.47 -6.88
CA SER A 91 8.35 -7.83 -7.06
C SER A 91 8.27 -8.69 -5.79
N ALA A 92 8.11 -8.10 -4.61
CA ALA A 92 7.99 -8.84 -3.36
C ALA A 92 6.59 -9.45 -3.19
N THR A 93 5.56 -8.74 -3.66
CA THR A 93 4.15 -9.16 -3.58
C THR A 93 3.61 -9.68 -4.92
N ASP A 94 4.42 -9.64 -5.99
CA ASP A 94 4.03 -10.00 -7.37
C ASP A 94 2.76 -9.25 -7.82
N SER A 95 2.71 -7.95 -7.54
CA SER A 95 1.51 -7.14 -7.78
C SER A 95 1.82 -5.74 -8.31
N ILE A 96 0.83 -5.14 -8.97
CA ILE A 96 0.90 -3.73 -9.37
C ILE A 96 0.45 -2.87 -8.19
N VAL A 97 1.33 -1.97 -7.78
CA VAL A 97 1.00 -0.86 -6.87
C VAL A 97 0.32 0.21 -7.72
N PRO A 98 -0.93 0.57 -7.41
CA PRO A 98 -1.65 1.58 -8.19
C PRO A 98 -0.95 2.94 -8.15
N GLU A 99 -1.23 3.73 -9.16
CA GLU A 99 -0.87 5.14 -9.22
C GLU A 99 -1.51 5.93 -8.08
N GLN A 100 -0.90 7.07 -7.77
CA GLN A 100 -1.46 8.07 -6.87
C GLN A 100 -1.78 9.34 -7.65
N LEU A 101 -3.05 9.73 -7.63
CA LEU A 101 -3.51 11.01 -8.17
C LEU A 101 -3.18 12.13 -7.19
N GLY A 102 -2.82 13.30 -7.71
CA GLY A 102 -2.80 14.53 -6.93
C GLY A 102 -4.13 15.28 -7.09
N ALA A 103 -4.56 15.97 -6.05
CA ALA A 103 -5.73 16.84 -6.11
C ALA A 103 -5.43 18.17 -5.41
N ASP A 104 -5.68 19.27 -6.11
CA ASP A 104 -5.59 20.63 -5.58
C ASP A 104 -6.95 21.30 -5.61
N PHE A 105 -7.33 21.96 -4.52
CA PHE A 105 -8.62 22.66 -4.38
C PHE A 105 -8.51 23.85 -3.43
N ASP A 106 -9.46 24.78 -3.52
CA ASP A 106 -9.56 25.95 -2.64
C ASP A 106 -9.92 25.51 -1.21
N ILE A 107 -8.93 25.51 -0.34
CA ILE A 107 -9.05 25.07 1.07
C ILE A 107 -10.07 25.92 1.84
N ALA A 108 -10.11 27.26 1.60
CA ALA A 108 -11.01 28.14 2.31
C ALA A 108 -12.47 27.92 1.90
N ALA A 109 -12.71 27.73 0.59
CA ALA A 109 -14.04 27.44 0.07
C ALA A 109 -14.53 26.06 0.57
N VAL A 110 -13.65 25.07 0.60
CA VAL A 110 -13.96 23.72 1.09
C VAL A 110 -14.23 23.74 2.59
N GLN A 111 -13.41 24.44 3.39
CA GLN A 111 -13.65 24.54 4.84
C GLN A 111 -15.02 25.15 5.13
N LYS A 112 -15.37 26.23 4.43
CA LYS A 112 -16.69 26.85 4.57
C LYS A 112 -17.83 25.89 4.23
N ALA A 113 -17.71 25.15 3.12
CA ALA A 113 -18.71 24.17 2.73
C ALA A 113 -18.83 23.02 3.76
N MET A 114 -17.70 22.57 4.31
CA MET A 114 -17.70 21.56 5.37
C MET A 114 -18.36 22.06 6.66
N ASP A 115 -18.17 23.35 7.01
CA ASP A 115 -18.79 23.93 8.20
C ASP A 115 -20.32 23.99 8.06
N GLU A 116 -20.82 24.32 6.86
CA GLU A 116 -22.23 24.40 6.53
C GLU A 116 -22.91 23.04 6.34
N ALA A 117 -22.15 21.99 5.99
CA ALA A 117 -22.67 20.66 5.73
C ALA A 117 -23.20 19.96 7.00
N ALA A 118 -24.17 19.08 6.84
CA ALA A 118 -24.64 18.23 7.93
C ALA A 118 -23.61 17.14 8.32
N PRO A 119 -23.58 16.68 9.58
CA PRO A 119 -22.72 15.56 9.98
C PRO A 119 -22.97 14.31 9.13
N GLY A 120 -21.92 13.73 8.55
CA GLY A 120 -21.98 12.57 7.68
C GLY A 120 -22.36 12.86 6.23
N GLU A 121 -22.55 14.13 5.87
CA GLU A 121 -22.80 14.54 4.49
C GLU A 121 -21.53 14.44 3.63
N THR A 122 -21.70 14.04 2.37
CA THR A 122 -20.63 14.00 1.39
C THR A 122 -20.76 15.17 0.42
N LEU A 123 -19.74 16.00 0.37
CA LEU A 123 -19.59 17.14 -0.51
C LEU A 123 -18.82 16.74 -1.77
N THR A 124 -19.24 17.22 -2.92
CA THR A 124 -18.47 17.11 -4.17
C THR A 124 -17.80 18.44 -4.48
N VAL A 125 -16.48 18.45 -4.48
CA VAL A 125 -15.65 19.64 -4.68
C VAL A 125 -14.95 19.55 -6.03
N LYS A 126 -14.95 20.63 -6.80
CA LYS A 126 -14.09 20.75 -7.99
C LYS A 126 -12.64 20.85 -7.54
N ALA A 127 -11.78 20.06 -8.14
CA ALA A 127 -10.35 20.06 -7.89
C ALA A 127 -9.58 20.00 -9.19
N ASP A 128 -8.37 20.53 -9.19
CA ASP A 128 -7.40 20.31 -10.26
C ASP A 128 -6.71 18.95 -10.00
N ILE A 129 -7.05 17.96 -10.83
CA ILE A 129 -6.58 16.59 -10.67
C ILE A 129 -5.34 16.38 -11.54
N GLN A 130 -4.22 16.17 -10.89
CA GLN A 130 -2.96 15.83 -11.54
C GLN A 130 -2.90 14.32 -11.78
N GLN A 131 -2.81 13.95 -13.06
CA GLN A 131 -2.73 12.56 -13.49
C GLN A 131 -1.28 12.10 -13.54
N PRO A 132 -0.97 10.87 -13.15
CA PRO A 132 0.33 10.27 -13.38
C PRO A 132 0.55 9.97 -14.86
N GLU A 133 1.80 9.83 -15.27
CA GLU A 133 2.16 9.45 -16.64
C GLU A 133 1.84 7.98 -16.95
N VAL A 134 1.87 7.12 -15.91
CA VAL A 134 1.65 5.66 -16.05
C VAL A 134 0.61 5.22 -15.03
N THR A 135 -0.51 4.72 -15.52
CA THR A 135 -1.57 4.13 -14.68
C THR A 135 -1.35 2.63 -14.48
N ALA A 136 -2.04 2.04 -13.50
CA ALA A 136 -2.04 0.58 -13.29
C ALA A 136 -2.58 -0.17 -14.52
N ALA A 137 -3.52 0.42 -15.25
CA ALA A 137 -4.06 -0.13 -16.49
C ALA A 137 -3.01 -0.14 -17.61
N ASP A 138 -2.26 0.96 -17.78
CA ASP A 138 -1.19 1.07 -18.77
C ASP A 138 -0.08 0.08 -18.46
N LEU A 139 0.35 0.03 -17.20
CA LEU A 139 1.39 -0.89 -16.74
C LEU A 139 0.98 -2.35 -16.98
N LYS A 140 -0.25 -2.73 -16.63
CA LYS A 140 -0.78 -4.08 -16.83
C LYS A 140 -0.82 -4.49 -18.29
N ALA A 141 -1.07 -3.56 -19.20
CA ALA A 141 -1.13 -3.84 -20.65
C ALA A 141 0.23 -4.17 -21.25
N VAL A 142 1.33 -3.66 -20.66
CA VAL A 142 2.69 -3.82 -21.20
C VAL A 142 3.62 -4.65 -20.30
N LEU A 143 3.23 -4.97 -19.09
CA LEU A 143 4.07 -5.66 -18.12
C LEU A 143 4.53 -7.02 -18.66
N PHE A 144 5.85 -7.20 -18.76
CA PHE A 144 6.52 -8.42 -19.25
C PHE A 144 6.07 -8.91 -20.64
N ARG A 145 5.45 -8.05 -21.45
CA ARG A 145 4.94 -8.39 -22.77
C ARG A 145 6.04 -8.64 -23.80
N ASP A 146 7.09 -7.83 -23.75
CA ASP A 146 8.10 -7.79 -24.79
C ASP A 146 9.46 -8.27 -24.28
N VAL A 147 10.20 -9.02 -25.12
CA VAL A 147 11.60 -9.35 -24.88
C VAL A 147 12.47 -8.19 -25.39
N LEU A 148 13.14 -7.48 -24.49
CA LEU A 148 13.94 -6.31 -24.83
C LEU A 148 15.36 -6.68 -25.32
N GLY A 149 15.87 -7.85 -24.95
CA GLY A 149 17.16 -8.33 -25.38
C GLY A 149 17.40 -9.79 -25.01
N GLU A 150 18.26 -10.45 -25.76
CA GLU A 150 18.71 -11.82 -25.52
C GLU A 150 20.20 -11.91 -25.80
N ALA A 151 20.97 -12.52 -24.88
CA ALA A 151 22.38 -12.85 -25.09
C ALA A 151 22.68 -14.24 -24.56
N LYS A 152 23.63 -14.94 -25.23
CA LYS A 152 24.09 -16.29 -24.84
C LYS A 152 25.58 -16.36 -24.82
N THR A 153 26.14 -16.93 -23.75
CA THR A 153 27.57 -17.29 -23.69
C THR A 153 27.72 -18.74 -23.22
N HIS A 154 28.77 -19.38 -23.65
CA HIS A 154 29.10 -20.76 -23.24
C HIS A 154 30.02 -20.74 -22.02
N VAL A 155 29.64 -21.44 -20.95
CA VAL A 155 30.43 -21.57 -19.73
C VAL A 155 31.24 -22.86 -19.79
N SER A 156 32.58 -22.76 -19.62
CA SER A 156 33.49 -23.90 -19.56
C SER A 156 34.50 -23.72 -18.41
N GLY A 157 35.26 -24.76 -18.11
CA GLY A 157 36.28 -24.74 -17.07
C GLY A 157 35.99 -25.64 -15.88
N SER A 158 36.51 -25.32 -14.69
CA SER A 158 36.36 -26.14 -13.48
C SER A 158 34.91 -26.23 -13.03
N ALA A 159 34.57 -27.30 -12.30
CA ALA A 159 33.25 -27.45 -11.69
C ALA A 159 32.90 -26.29 -10.74
N GLY A 160 33.90 -25.72 -10.04
CA GLY A 160 33.74 -24.54 -9.19
C GLY A 160 33.32 -23.32 -10.00
N ARG A 161 33.98 -23.05 -11.12
CA ARG A 161 33.66 -21.94 -12.04
C ARG A 161 32.25 -22.07 -12.61
N ILE A 162 31.91 -23.24 -13.14
CA ILE A 162 30.58 -23.50 -13.71
C ILE A 162 29.51 -23.32 -12.65
N GLY A 163 29.74 -23.84 -11.42
CA GLY A 163 28.82 -23.67 -10.30
C GLY A 163 28.62 -22.22 -9.90
N ASN A 164 29.71 -21.43 -9.83
CA ASN A 164 29.65 -20.01 -9.49
C ASN A 164 28.85 -19.20 -10.52
N VAL A 165 29.08 -19.42 -11.81
CA VAL A 165 28.35 -18.73 -12.90
C VAL A 165 26.86 -19.10 -12.85
N LYS A 166 26.54 -20.39 -12.67
CA LYS A 166 25.15 -20.84 -12.52
C LYS A 166 24.49 -20.19 -11.29
N LEU A 167 25.15 -20.19 -10.15
CA LEU A 167 24.64 -19.62 -8.90
C LEU A 167 24.38 -18.11 -9.06
N SER A 168 25.33 -17.36 -9.60
CA SER A 168 25.16 -15.91 -9.83
C SER A 168 24.01 -15.62 -10.81
N ALA A 169 23.83 -16.44 -11.86
CA ALA A 169 22.70 -16.30 -12.77
C ALA A 169 21.36 -16.61 -12.08
N GLN A 170 21.33 -17.62 -11.22
CA GLN A 170 20.14 -17.96 -10.44
C GLN A 170 19.74 -16.82 -9.45
N ILE A 171 20.72 -16.15 -8.84
CA ILE A 171 20.47 -15.05 -7.90
C ILE A 171 19.82 -13.85 -8.60
N ILE A 172 20.24 -13.54 -9.83
CA ILE A 172 19.69 -12.39 -10.57
C ILE A 172 18.43 -12.75 -11.40
N ASN A 173 18.11 -14.03 -11.50
CA ASN A 173 16.93 -14.46 -12.26
C ASN A 173 15.64 -14.01 -11.57
N GLY A 174 14.74 -13.44 -12.33
CA GLY A 174 13.46 -12.93 -11.82
C GLY A 174 13.52 -11.56 -11.14
N LEU A 175 14.66 -10.87 -11.15
CA LEU A 175 14.72 -9.49 -10.69
C LEU A 175 13.94 -8.58 -11.62
N VAL A 176 13.10 -7.73 -11.05
CA VAL A 176 12.30 -6.74 -11.76
C VAL A 176 12.84 -5.35 -11.45
N LEU A 177 12.89 -4.48 -12.45
CA LEU A 177 13.26 -3.09 -12.33
C LEU A 177 12.09 -2.22 -12.81
N ASN A 178 11.69 -1.27 -12.00
CA ASN A 178 10.77 -0.24 -12.41
C ASN A 178 11.48 0.85 -13.22
N SER A 179 10.71 1.68 -13.90
CA SER A 179 11.26 2.82 -14.65
C SER A 179 12.10 3.72 -13.76
N GLY A 180 13.32 4.01 -14.19
CA GLY A 180 14.29 4.84 -13.44
C GLY A 180 15.11 4.10 -12.38
N GLU A 181 14.83 2.83 -12.10
CA GLU A 181 15.62 2.03 -11.18
C GLU A 181 16.95 1.58 -11.82
N THR A 182 17.97 1.43 -11.00
CA THR A 182 19.31 1.00 -11.44
C THR A 182 19.61 -0.41 -10.96
N PHE A 183 19.93 -1.30 -11.90
CA PHE A 183 20.43 -2.63 -11.56
C PHE A 183 21.88 -2.59 -11.12
N SER A 184 22.18 -3.17 -9.97
CA SER A 184 23.54 -3.38 -9.48
C SER A 184 23.85 -4.87 -9.38
N TYR A 185 24.63 -5.38 -10.32
CA TYR A 185 25.04 -6.80 -10.30
C TYR A 185 25.71 -7.20 -8.98
N ASN A 186 26.64 -6.38 -8.49
CA ASN A 186 27.33 -6.63 -7.22
C ASN A 186 26.39 -6.50 -6.01
N GLY A 187 25.44 -5.56 -6.06
CA GLY A 187 24.43 -5.40 -5.04
C GLY A 187 23.52 -6.63 -4.97
N SER A 188 23.02 -7.09 -6.11
CA SER A 188 22.11 -8.24 -6.21
C SER A 188 22.81 -9.56 -5.87
N VAL A 189 23.97 -9.84 -6.44
CA VAL A 189 24.72 -11.07 -6.15
C VAL A 189 25.28 -11.07 -4.71
N GLY A 190 25.65 -9.91 -4.19
CA GLY A 190 26.19 -9.77 -2.83
C GLY A 190 27.56 -10.40 -2.64
N LYS A 191 27.95 -10.62 -1.37
CA LYS A 191 29.26 -11.22 -1.01
C LYS A 191 29.35 -12.66 -1.53
N ARG A 192 30.51 -12.99 -2.12
CA ARG A 192 30.82 -14.33 -2.64
C ARG A 192 31.52 -15.10 -1.54
N THR A 193 30.80 -15.90 -0.81
CA THR A 193 31.30 -16.68 0.33
C THR A 193 30.95 -18.16 0.19
N ALA A 194 31.73 -19.02 0.83
CA ALA A 194 31.53 -20.47 0.73
C ALA A 194 30.20 -20.92 1.34
N ASP A 195 29.75 -20.29 2.42
CA ASP A 195 28.45 -20.52 3.07
C ASP A 195 27.26 -20.20 2.16
N ARG A 196 27.44 -19.28 1.20
CA ARG A 196 26.44 -19.00 0.15
C ARG A 196 26.53 -19.92 -1.06
N GLY A 197 27.42 -20.91 -1.05
CA GLY A 197 27.58 -21.92 -2.10
C GLY A 197 28.61 -21.55 -3.17
N PHE A 198 29.30 -20.40 -3.07
CA PHE A 198 30.40 -20.08 -3.98
C PHE A 198 31.63 -20.93 -3.70
N LYS A 199 32.34 -21.31 -4.76
CA LYS A 199 33.51 -22.18 -4.71
C LYS A 199 34.75 -21.48 -5.21
N PRO A 200 35.96 -21.92 -4.80
CA PRO A 200 37.20 -21.43 -5.41
C PRO A 200 37.24 -21.74 -6.91
N ALA A 201 37.64 -20.78 -7.70
CA ALA A 201 37.84 -20.92 -9.13
C ALA A 201 38.73 -19.75 -9.63
N PRO A 202 39.34 -19.90 -10.80
CA PRO A 202 40.23 -18.87 -11.37
C PRO A 202 39.51 -17.52 -11.51
N ALA A 203 40.13 -16.46 -10.98
CA ALA A 203 39.73 -15.08 -11.07
C ALA A 203 40.96 -14.20 -11.42
N TYR A 204 40.73 -13.07 -12.07
CA TYR A 204 41.76 -12.09 -12.36
C TYR A 204 41.82 -11.07 -11.22
N VAL A 205 42.92 -11.09 -10.50
CA VAL A 205 43.20 -10.17 -9.39
C VAL A 205 44.52 -9.46 -9.65
N LYS A 206 44.50 -8.13 -9.80
CA LYS A 206 45.66 -7.27 -10.04
C LYS A 206 46.57 -7.73 -11.20
N GLY A 207 45.95 -8.31 -12.25
CA GLY A 207 46.67 -8.79 -13.44
C GLY A 207 47.16 -10.23 -13.39
N GLU A 208 46.97 -10.93 -12.28
CA GLU A 208 47.32 -12.35 -12.12
C GLU A 208 46.08 -13.23 -12.05
N THR A 209 46.21 -14.48 -12.47
CA THR A 209 45.15 -15.48 -12.31
C THR A 209 45.33 -16.23 -11.01
N VAL A 210 44.42 -16.09 -10.08
CA VAL A 210 44.41 -16.73 -8.77
C VAL A 210 43.10 -17.46 -8.51
N ASP A 211 43.12 -18.51 -7.72
CA ASP A 211 41.89 -19.15 -7.28
C ASP A 211 41.23 -18.35 -6.14
N GLU A 212 40.04 -17.81 -6.40
CA GLU A 212 39.26 -17.03 -5.45
C GLU A 212 37.81 -17.53 -5.34
N ILE A 213 37.22 -17.42 -4.15
CA ILE A 213 35.83 -17.82 -3.97
C ILE A 213 34.91 -16.92 -4.83
N GLY A 214 34.12 -17.53 -5.69
CA GLY A 214 33.29 -16.81 -6.66
C GLY A 214 33.98 -16.53 -7.99
N GLY A 215 35.17 -17.10 -8.26
CA GLY A 215 35.85 -16.94 -9.55
C GLY A 215 34.96 -17.32 -10.72
N GLY A 216 35.04 -16.55 -11.82
CA GLY A 216 34.31 -16.76 -13.08
C GLY A 216 33.00 -16.01 -13.23
N ILE A 217 32.42 -15.40 -12.20
CA ILE A 217 31.08 -14.74 -12.27
C ILE A 217 31.06 -13.46 -13.11
N CYS A 218 32.22 -12.89 -13.46
CA CYS A 218 32.30 -11.80 -14.43
C CYS A 218 31.66 -12.17 -15.77
N GLN A 219 31.63 -13.46 -16.12
CA GLN A 219 30.96 -13.92 -17.33
C GLN A 219 29.45 -13.64 -17.27
N THR A 220 28.78 -13.86 -16.13
CA THR A 220 27.36 -13.55 -15.95
C THR A 220 27.11 -12.05 -16.15
N SER A 221 27.90 -11.19 -15.53
CA SER A 221 27.74 -9.74 -15.69
C SER A 221 28.00 -9.27 -17.12
N SER A 222 29.03 -9.82 -17.80
CA SER A 222 29.32 -9.47 -19.19
C SER A 222 28.28 -10.00 -20.19
N THR A 223 27.60 -11.10 -19.86
CA THR A 223 26.50 -11.62 -20.69
C THR A 223 25.24 -10.77 -20.52
N LEU A 224 25.02 -10.24 -19.33
CA LEU A 224 23.87 -9.40 -19.04
C LEU A 224 24.02 -7.98 -19.63
N TYR A 225 25.26 -7.43 -19.65
CA TYR A 225 25.59 -6.10 -20.19
C TYR A 225 25.44 -6.06 -21.72
#